data_6fa201bfc13649d63e5411dd551e06c5
#
_entry.id   6fa201bfc13649d63e5411dd551e06c5
#
_cell.length_a   1.000
_cell.length_b   1.000
_cell.length_c   1.000
_cell.angle_alpha   90.00
_cell.angle_beta   90.00
_cell.angle_gamma   90.00
#
_symmetry.space_group_name_H-M   'P 1'
#
loop_
_entity.id
_entity.type
_entity.pdbx_description
1 polymer ?
#
loop_
_entity_poly.entity_id
_entity_poly.type
_entity_poly.pdbx_seq_one_letter_code
_entity_poly.pdbx_strand_id
1 'polypeptide(L)'
;LFQFHAAAMLVLAAALALALPRGVVARSLAPLPSLREILANHPRIYASPFIAAPALGWFFYTLTFVALLTVLPPYLPDATRATLTFWMPIAGIIVSLPLGAQLLRHLPAVTIVLIGLGLAGVAVLLMWGWPGAFLPPVMLFGCLGLVQGASFTAIPQLNPDPADQALANGALAQMGNLGNLLGTPVLLMMTAPMGYDGAILFALLAYLGCAGVHLHAGARRRRMNH
;
A
#
# COMPACT_ATOMS: atom_id res chain seq x y z
N LEU A 1 -16.95 14.61 -14.70
CA LEU A 1 -16.03 13.97 -13.76
C LEU A 1 -14.71 14.74 -13.66
N PHE A 2 -14.00 15.03 -14.77
CA PHE A 2 -12.73 15.77 -14.79
C PHE A 2 -12.82 17.16 -14.19
N GLN A 3 -13.88 17.93 -14.54
CA GLN A 3 -14.10 19.26 -13.98
C GLN A 3 -14.30 19.25 -12.46
N PHE A 4 -15.07 18.28 -11.95
CA PHE A 4 -15.25 18.10 -10.51
C PHE A 4 -13.92 17.79 -9.81
N HIS A 5 -13.13 16.87 -10.38
CA HIS A 5 -11.82 16.54 -9.84
C HIS A 5 -10.87 17.73 -9.83
N ALA A 6 -10.80 18.47 -10.93
CA ALA A 6 -9.99 19.69 -11.02
C ALA A 6 -10.41 20.74 -9.98
N ALA A 7 -11.72 20.98 -9.84
CA ALA A 7 -12.24 21.91 -8.84
C ALA A 7 -11.89 21.48 -7.40
N ALA A 8 -12.05 20.20 -7.08
CA ALA A 8 -11.70 19.64 -5.78
C ALA A 8 -10.20 19.81 -5.47
N MET A 9 -9.33 19.57 -6.46
CA MET A 9 -7.88 19.75 -6.31
C MET A 9 -7.50 21.22 -6.11
N LEU A 10 -8.15 22.15 -6.81
CA LEU A 10 -7.93 23.59 -6.63
C LEU A 10 -8.36 24.06 -5.23
N VAL A 11 -9.52 23.59 -4.75
CA VAL A 11 -9.99 23.91 -3.40
C VAL A 11 -9.02 23.37 -2.35
N LEU A 12 -8.55 22.13 -2.51
CA LEU A 12 -7.57 21.51 -1.60
C LEU A 12 -6.24 22.29 -1.63
N ALA A 13 -5.75 22.65 -2.81
CA ALA A 13 -4.52 23.43 -2.95
C ALA A 13 -4.64 24.81 -2.27
N ALA A 14 -5.78 25.50 -2.45
CA ALA A 14 -6.05 26.78 -1.78
C ALA A 14 -6.13 26.60 -0.25
N ALA A 15 -6.81 25.57 0.24
CA ALA A 15 -6.89 25.28 1.67
C ALA A 15 -5.51 25.01 2.28
N LEU A 16 -4.67 24.21 1.61
CA LEU A 16 -3.30 23.95 2.04
C LEU A 16 -2.45 25.22 2.02
N ALA A 17 -2.55 26.05 0.98
CA ALA A 17 -1.81 27.31 0.90
C ALA A 17 -2.18 28.30 2.02
N LEU A 18 -3.42 28.25 2.51
CA LEU A 18 -3.88 29.05 3.64
C LEU A 18 -3.49 28.46 5.00
N ALA A 19 -3.52 27.13 5.12
CA ALA A 19 -3.25 26.41 6.38
C ALA A 19 -1.76 26.24 6.67
N LEU A 20 -0.90 26.18 5.65
CA LEU A 20 0.53 25.97 5.86
C LEU A 20 1.19 27.26 6.39
N PRO A 21 2.01 27.18 7.46
CA PRO A 21 2.73 28.31 8.01
C PRO A 21 3.64 28.95 6.96
N ARG A 22 3.42 30.22 6.67
CA ARG A 22 4.29 31.00 5.77
C ARG A 22 5.63 31.26 6.49
N GLY A 23 6.68 30.59 6.06
CA GLY A 23 8.04 30.85 6.58
C GLY A 23 8.81 29.66 7.16
N VAL A 24 8.23 28.47 7.20
CA VAL A 24 8.94 27.26 7.68
C VAL A 24 9.84 26.64 6.60
N VAL A 25 9.76 27.10 5.37
CA VAL A 25 10.76 26.76 4.36
C VAL A 25 11.96 27.70 4.56
N ALA A 26 12.79 27.41 5.54
CA ALA A 26 14.21 27.74 5.37
C ALA A 26 14.60 27.06 4.05
N ARG A 27 14.71 27.85 2.99
CA ARG A 27 15.23 27.38 1.71
C ARG A 27 16.60 26.82 2.02
N SER A 28 16.70 25.51 2.17
CA SER A 28 17.97 24.84 2.06
C SER A 28 18.45 25.19 0.65
N LEU A 29 19.42 26.10 0.58
CA LEU A 29 20.10 26.46 -0.65
C LEU A 29 21.05 25.34 -1.09
N ALA A 30 20.90 24.13 -0.52
CA ALA A 30 21.60 22.95 -0.98
C ALA A 30 21.26 22.70 -2.45
N PRO A 31 22.24 22.60 -3.32
CA PRO A 31 22.00 22.30 -4.73
C PRO A 31 21.22 20.99 -4.83
N LEU A 32 20.28 20.94 -5.78
CA LEU A 32 19.56 19.69 -6.06
C LEU A 32 20.57 18.59 -6.39
N PRO A 33 20.41 17.38 -5.83
CA PRO A 33 21.31 16.28 -6.11
C PRO A 33 21.30 16.00 -7.62
N SER A 34 22.50 15.76 -8.17
CA SER A 34 22.65 15.37 -9.57
C SER A 34 21.96 14.03 -9.84
N LEU A 35 21.54 13.79 -11.08
CA LEU A 35 20.96 12.50 -11.48
C LEU A 35 21.89 11.33 -11.14
N ARG A 36 23.20 11.52 -11.26
CA ARG A 36 24.21 10.52 -10.89
C ARG A 36 24.17 10.19 -9.40
N GLU A 37 24.04 11.20 -8.54
CA GLU A 37 23.93 11.01 -7.09
C GLU A 37 22.61 10.32 -6.72
N ILE A 38 21.50 10.69 -7.36
CA ILE A 38 20.22 10.02 -7.19
C ILE A 38 20.35 8.55 -7.53
N LEU A 39 20.90 8.21 -8.70
CA LEU A 39 21.09 6.83 -9.13
C LEU A 39 22.07 6.05 -8.24
N ALA A 40 23.16 6.69 -7.78
CA ALA A 40 24.12 6.06 -6.89
C ALA A 40 23.55 5.76 -5.48
N ASN A 41 22.53 6.50 -5.04
CA ASN A 41 21.88 6.27 -3.76
C ASN A 41 20.88 5.09 -3.77
N HIS A 42 20.37 4.69 -4.94
CA HIS A 42 19.38 3.60 -5.02
C HIS A 42 19.86 2.28 -4.42
N PRO A 43 21.08 1.75 -4.73
CA PRO A 43 21.56 0.52 -4.12
C PRO A 43 21.64 0.62 -2.60
N ARG A 44 22.08 1.78 -2.06
CA ARG A 44 22.17 2.03 -0.62
C ARG A 44 20.78 2.01 0.05
N ILE A 45 19.81 2.67 -0.56
CA ILE A 45 18.42 2.73 -0.07
C ILE A 45 17.84 1.32 0.02
N TYR A 46 17.92 0.55 -1.06
CA TYR A 46 17.33 -0.80 -1.12
C TYR A 46 18.18 -1.88 -0.42
N ALA A 47 19.44 -1.60 -0.08
CA ALA A 47 20.25 -2.46 0.79
C ALA A 47 19.86 -2.35 2.26
N SER A 48 19.31 -1.22 2.71
CA SER A 48 18.89 -1.02 4.11
C SER A 48 17.61 -1.79 4.42
N PRO A 49 17.59 -2.74 5.39
CA PRO A 49 16.38 -3.46 5.76
C PRO A 49 15.37 -2.59 6.52
N PHE A 50 15.73 -1.38 6.90
CA PHE A 50 14.87 -0.40 7.56
C PHE A 50 14.11 0.46 6.54
N ILE A 51 14.77 0.84 5.46
CA ILE A 51 14.22 1.67 4.38
C ILE A 51 13.50 0.79 3.34
N ALA A 52 14.15 -0.29 2.90
CA ALA A 52 13.65 -1.12 1.82
C ALA A 52 12.37 -1.91 2.18
N ALA A 53 12.21 -2.33 3.45
CA ALA A 53 11.09 -3.17 3.82
C ALA A 53 9.72 -2.50 3.61
N PRO A 54 9.47 -1.26 4.10
CA PRO A 54 8.23 -0.55 3.81
C PRO A 54 8.02 -0.33 2.31
N ALA A 55 9.06 0.04 1.57
CA ALA A 55 8.98 0.35 0.14
C ALA A 55 8.63 -0.89 -0.70
N LEU A 56 9.36 -1.99 -0.52
CA LEU A 56 9.12 -3.24 -1.26
C LEU A 56 7.79 -3.90 -0.84
N GLY A 57 7.42 -3.82 0.45
CA GLY A 57 6.11 -4.25 0.90
C GLY A 57 5.00 -3.45 0.24
N TRP A 58 5.18 -2.13 0.13
CA TRP A 58 4.23 -1.23 -0.51
C TRP A 58 4.06 -1.49 -2.01
N PHE A 59 5.11 -1.95 -2.70
CA PHE A 59 5.00 -2.41 -4.09
C PHE A 59 3.93 -3.49 -4.25
N PHE A 60 3.98 -4.54 -3.44
CA PHE A 60 3.01 -5.63 -3.51
C PHE A 60 1.60 -5.20 -3.12
N TYR A 61 1.47 -4.30 -2.13
CA TYR A 61 0.19 -3.72 -1.77
C TYR A 61 -0.43 -2.96 -2.95
N THR A 62 0.30 -2.01 -3.54
CA THR A 62 -0.20 -1.18 -4.65
C THR A 62 -0.39 -1.98 -5.94
N LEU A 63 0.41 -3.03 -6.13
CA LEU A 63 0.24 -3.98 -7.23
C LEU A 63 -1.18 -4.59 -7.23
N THR A 64 -1.75 -4.84 -6.04
CA THR A 64 -3.05 -5.51 -5.92
C THR A 64 -4.21 -4.54 -5.74
N PHE A 65 -4.06 -3.48 -4.96
CA PHE A 65 -5.19 -2.66 -4.49
C PHE A 65 -6.01 -2.07 -5.65
N VAL A 66 -5.37 -1.28 -6.52
CA VAL A 66 -6.04 -0.63 -7.66
C VAL A 66 -6.42 -1.65 -8.74
N ALA A 67 -5.56 -2.64 -8.98
CA ALA A 67 -5.81 -3.68 -9.96
C ALA A 67 -7.07 -4.49 -9.63
N LEU A 68 -7.23 -4.91 -8.38
CA LEU A 68 -8.43 -5.63 -7.94
C LEU A 68 -9.69 -4.76 -7.98
N LEU A 69 -9.61 -3.48 -7.60
CA LEU A 69 -10.74 -2.56 -7.75
C LEU A 69 -11.20 -2.41 -9.20
N THR A 70 -10.28 -2.52 -10.14
CA THR A 70 -10.55 -2.34 -11.57
C THR A 70 -11.02 -3.63 -12.25
N VAL A 71 -10.40 -4.76 -11.94
CA VAL A 71 -10.58 -6.02 -12.67
C VAL A 71 -11.55 -6.98 -11.99
N LEU A 72 -11.73 -6.88 -10.67
CA LEU A 72 -12.62 -7.77 -9.93
C LEU A 72 -14.13 -7.54 -10.18
N PRO A 73 -14.65 -6.32 -10.42
CA PRO A 73 -16.10 -6.09 -10.56
C PRO A 73 -16.83 -6.99 -11.56
N PRO A 74 -16.29 -7.32 -12.75
CA PRO A 74 -16.95 -8.24 -13.68
C PRO A 74 -17.17 -9.65 -13.14
N TYR A 75 -16.42 -10.07 -12.12
CA TYR A 75 -16.54 -11.38 -11.49
C TYR A 75 -17.50 -11.38 -10.29
N LEU A 76 -18.02 -10.21 -9.90
CA LEU A 76 -19.01 -10.08 -8.83
C LEU A 76 -20.43 -10.27 -9.38
N PRO A 77 -21.38 -10.82 -8.57
CA PRO A 77 -22.77 -10.97 -8.99
C PRO A 77 -23.39 -9.64 -9.41
N ASP A 78 -24.14 -9.63 -10.50
CA ASP A 78 -24.75 -8.41 -11.05
C ASP A 78 -25.59 -7.64 -10.03
N ALA A 79 -26.36 -8.37 -9.21
CA ALA A 79 -27.22 -7.80 -8.17
C ALA A 79 -26.48 -7.03 -7.08
N THR A 80 -25.22 -7.36 -6.80
CA THR A 80 -24.43 -6.77 -5.71
C THR A 80 -23.20 -6.01 -6.19
N ARG A 81 -22.88 -6.07 -7.47
CA ARG A 81 -21.66 -5.49 -8.06
C ARG A 81 -21.47 -4.02 -7.70
N ALA A 82 -22.48 -3.18 -7.95
CA ALA A 82 -22.39 -1.75 -7.67
C ALA A 82 -22.18 -1.47 -6.19
N THR A 83 -22.91 -2.17 -5.32
CA THR A 83 -22.82 -2.04 -3.87
C THR A 83 -21.45 -2.49 -3.36
N LEU A 84 -20.92 -3.62 -3.85
CA LEU A 84 -19.60 -4.12 -3.49
C LEU A 84 -18.49 -3.17 -3.95
N THR A 85 -18.55 -2.71 -5.20
CA THR A 85 -17.54 -1.77 -5.75
C THR A 85 -17.50 -0.46 -4.95
N PHE A 86 -18.63 -0.03 -4.40
CA PHE A 86 -18.70 1.12 -3.50
C PHE A 86 -18.12 0.81 -2.10
N TRP A 87 -18.54 -0.31 -1.49
CA TRP A 87 -18.15 -0.62 -0.11
C TRP A 87 -16.70 -1.09 0.05
N MET A 88 -16.11 -1.71 -0.97
CA MET A 88 -14.73 -2.19 -0.91
C MET A 88 -13.73 -1.08 -0.50
N PRO A 89 -13.58 0.05 -1.21
CA PRO A 89 -12.65 1.11 -0.79
C PRO A 89 -13.08 1.78 0.52
N ILE A 90 -14.36 1.91 0.79
CA ILE A 90 -14.89 2.50 2.03
C ILE A 90 -14.51 1.65 3.25
N ALA A 91 -14.59 0.32 3.14
CA ALA A 91 -14.16 -0.59 4.21
C ALA A 91 -12.68 -0.38 4.55
N GLY A 92 -11.82 -0.18 3.54
CA GLY A 92 -10.41 0.14 3.76
C GLY A 92 -10.22 1.41 4.59
N ILE A 93 -10.93 2.47 4.28
CA ILE A 93 -10.87 3.75 5.01
C ILE A 93 -11.38 3.57 6.45
N ILE A 94 -12.56 2.96 6.63
CA ILE A 94 -13.20 2.77 7.94
C ILE A 94 -12.33 1.89 8.84
N VAL A 95 -11.70 0.85 8.31
CA VAL A 95 -10.86 -0.05 9.12
C VAL A 95 -9.50 0.58 9.40
N SER A 96 -8.91 1.28 8.44
CA SER A 96 -7.59 1.91 8.59
C SER A 96 -7.57 2.98 9.69
N LEU A 97 -8.56 3.87 9.71
CA LEU A 97 -8.53 5.04 10.62
C LEU A 97 -8.79 4.65 12.09
N PRO A 98 -9.93 4.06 12.51
CA PRO A 98 -10.15 3.76 13.92
C PRO A 98 -9.40 2.52 14.40
N LEU A 99 -9.52 1.39 13.69
CA LEU A 99 -8.93 0.13 14.12
C LEU A 99 -7.41 0.14 13.94
N GLY A 100 -6.92 0.65 12.81
CA GLY A 100 -5.49 0.80 12.55
C GLY A 100 -4.83 1.68 13.61
N ALA A 101 -5.40 2.85 13.90
CA ALA A 101 -4.88 3.76 14.94
C ALA A 101 -4.88 3.12 16.33
N GLN A 102 -5.92 2.35 16.67
CA GLN A 102 -6.00 1.66 17.94
C GLN A 102 -4.95 0.54 18.08
N LEU A 103 -4.79 -0.28 17.03
CA LEU A 103 -3.80 -1.36 17.04
C LEU A 103 -2.36 -0.83 17.11
N LEU A 104 -2.07 0.29 16.45
CA LEU A 104 -0.75 0.93 16.46
C LEU A 104 -0.33 1.45 17.85
N ARG A 105 -1.26 1.61 18.79
CA ARG A 105 -0.94 1.93 20.19
C ARG A 105 -0.35 0.75 20.96
N HIS A 106 -0.59 -0.48 20.49
CA HIS A 106 -0.25 -1.70 21.22
C HIS A 106 0.72 -2.61 20.46
N LEU A 107 0.78 -2.50 19.12
CA LEU A 107 1.56 -3.39 18.27
C LEU A 107 2.48 -2.60 17.33
N PRO A 108 3.69 -3.13 17.05
CA PRO A 108 4.55 -2.57 16.01
C PRO A 108 3.86 -2.57 14.65
N ALA A 109 4.09 -1.53 13.86
CA ALA A 109 3.45 -1.37 12.55
C ALA A 109 3.70 -2.56 11.61
N VAL A 110 4.93 -3.08 11.55
CA VAL A 110 5.24 -4.27 10.74
C VAL A 110 4.42 -5.49 11.16
N THR A 111 4.14 -5.68 12.45
CA THR A 111 3.29 -6.76 12.94
C THR A 111 1.86 -6.60 12.43
N ILE A 112 1.32 -5.38 12.43
CA ILE A 112 -0.01 -5.09 11.90
C ILE A 112 -0.07 -5.33 10.38
N VAL A 113 0.98 -4.95 9.64
CA VAL A 113 1.09 -5.29 8.21
C VAL A 113 0.97 -6.81 8.01
N LEU A 114 1.72 -7.60 8.76
CA LEU A 114 1.69 -9.06 8.62
C LEU A 114 0.33 -9.66 9.00
N ILE A 115 -0.30 -9.17 10.06
CA ILE A 115 -1.67 -9.57 10.45
C ILE A 115 -2.65 -9.21 9.35
N GLY A 116 -2.61 -7.97 8.85
CA GLY A 116 -3.48 -7.49 7.77
C GLY A 116 -3.34 -8.32 6.50
N LEU A 117 -2.10 -8.70 6.12
CA LEU A 117 -1.85 -9.58 4.97
C LEU A 117 -2.38 -10.99 5.18
N GLY A 118 -2.20 -11.55 6.38
CA GLY A 118 -2.75 -12.87 6.72
C GLY A 118 -4.27 -12.90 6.62
N LEU A 119 -4.94 -11.89 7.20
CA LEU A 119 -6.39 -11.73 7.11
C LEU A 119 -6.86 -11.45 5.68
N ALA A 120 -6.12 -10.68 4.89
CA ALA A 120 -6.40 -10.47 3.46
C ALA A 120 -6.30 -11.78 2.68
N GLY A 121 -5.29 -12.61 2.96
CA GLY A 121 -5.16 -13.94 2.38
C GLY A 121 -6.36 -14.85 2.73
N VAL A 122 -6.81 -14.83 3.98
CA VAL A 122 -8.04 -15.55 4.39
C VAL A 122 -9.26 -15.03 3.63
N ALA A 123 -9.41 -13.71 3.50
CA ALA A 123 -10.53 -13.12 2.74
C ALA A 123 -10.52 -13.55 1.26
N VAL A 124 -9.33 -13.61 0.64
CA VAL A 124 -9.18 -14.11 -0.75
C VAL A 124 -9.55 -15.59 -0.86
N LEU A 125 -9.16 -16.43 0.10
CA LEU A 125 -9.55 -17.84 0.13
C LEU A 125 -11.06 -18.01 0.34
N LEU A 126 -11.69 -17.16 1.16
CA LEU A 126 -13.14 -17.13 1.32
C LEU A 126 -13.84 -16.69 0.02
N MET A 127 -13.28 -15.72 -0.71
CA MET A 127 -13.79 -15.34 -2.04
C MET A 127 -13.72 -16.50 -3.03
N TRP A 128 -12.66 -17.31 -2.95
CA TRP A 128 -12.53 -18.50 -3.78
C TRP A 128 -13.50 -19.60 -3.41
N GLY A 129 -13.66 -19.89 -2.11
CA GLY A 129 -14.55 -20.96 -1.62
C GLY A 129 -16.06 -20.63 -1.72
N TRP A 130 -16.41 -19.34 -1.70
CA TRP A 130 -17.78 -18.84 -1.81
C TRP A 130 -17.88 -17.71 -2.86
N PRO A 131 -17.75 -18.04 -4.15
CA PRO A 131 -17.86 -17.04 -5.21
C PRO A 131 -19.22 -16.34 -5.16
N GLY A 132 -19.19 -15.02 -5.17
CA GLY A 132 -20.39 -14.21 -5.10
C GLY A 132 -20.87 -13.83 -3.70
N ALA A 133 -20.23 -14.31 -2.62
CA ALA A 133 -20.53 -13.84 -1.27
C ALA A 133 -20.16 -12.35 -1.11
N PHE A 134 -21.02 -11.60 -0.40
CA PHE A 134 -20.86 -10.16 -0.21
C PHE A 134 -19.70 -9.79 0.73
N LEU A 135 -19.57 -10.53 1.83
CA LEU A 135 -18.65 -10.17 2.91
C LEU A 135 -17.15 -10.30 2.56
N PRO A 136 -16.67 -11.38 1.90
CA PRO A 136 -15.24 -11.57 1.67
C PRO A 136 -14.54 -10.45 0.89
N PRO A 137 -15.08 -9.89 -0.21
CA PRO A 137 -14.47 -8.75 -0.88
C PRO A 137 -14.38 -7.50 0.00
N VAL A 138 -15.40 -7.24 0.82
CA VAL A 138 -15.39 -6.11 1.76
C VAL A 138 -14.35 -6.32 2.86
N MET A 139 -14.25 -7.55 3.40
CA MET A 139 -13.19 -7.92 4.35
C MET A 139 -11.80 -7.74 3.76
N LEU A 140 -11.58 -8.19 2.53
CA LEU A 140 -10.31 -8.04 1.83
C LEU A 140 -9.85 -6.57 1.84
N PHE A 141 -10.69 -5.66 1.38
CA PHE A 141 -10.33 -4.25 1.33
C PHE A 141 -10.22 -3.60 2.72
N GLY A 142 -11.00 -4.04 3.69
CA GLY A 142 -10.83 -3.67 5.09
C GLY A 142 -9.44 -4.06 5.63
N CYS A 143 -9.01 -5.30 5.38
CA CYS A 143 -7.68 -5.78 5.77
C CYS A 143 -6.56 -5.02 5.04
N LEU A 144 -6.75 -4.72 3.76
CA LEU A 144 -5.81 -3.89 2.99
C LEU A 144 -5.72 -2.47 3.56
N GLY A 145 -6.81 -1.92 4.11
CA GLY A 145 -6.78 -0.66 4.85
C GLY A 145 -5.85 -0.70 6.07
N LEU A 146 -5.85 -1.79 6.85
CA LEU A 146 -4.88 -1.98 7.94
C LEU A 146 -3.44 -2.02 7.41
N VAL A 147 -3.20 -2.76 6.35
CA VAL A 147 -1.88 -2.84 5.71
C VAL A 147 -1.42 -1.45 5.28
N GLN A 148 -2.30 -0.65 4.68
CA GLN A 148 -1.99 0.71 4.24
C GLN A 148 -1.56 1.60 5.42
N GLY A 149 -2.40 1.75 6.42
CA GLY A 149 -2.12 2.62 7.58
C GLY A 149 -0.85 2.19 8.32
N ALA A 150 -0.66 0.90 8.52
CA ALA A 150 0.51 0.36 9.18
C ALA A 150 1.79 0.52 8.34
N SER A 151 1.72 0.41 7.01
CA SER A 151 2.89 0.60 6.13
C SER A 151 3.46 2.01 6.22
N PHE A 152 2.61 3.04 6.25
CA PHE A 152 3.06 4.42 6.46
C PHE A 152 3.65 4.63 7.87
N THR A 153 3.03 4.03 8.89
CA THR A 153 3.52 4.14 10.28
C THR A 153 4.83 3.36 10.50
N ALA A 154 5.09 2.32 9.72
CA ALA A 154 6.35 1.58 9.78
C ALA A 154 7.57 2.45 9.41
N ILE A 155 7.39 3.49 8.59
CA ILE A 155 8.50 4.37 8.19
C ILE A 155 9.14 5.06 9.40
N PRO A 156 8.43 5.89 10.19
CA PRO A 156 9.03 6.53 11.35
C PRO A 156 9.40 5.55 12.46
N GLN A 157 8.70 4.42 12.61
CA GLN A 157 9.06 3.41 13.61
C GLN A 157 10.40 2.71 13.28
N LEU A 158 10.71 2.52 12.02
CA LEU A 158 11.94 1.85 11.59
C LEU A 158 13.10 2.82 11.35
N ASN A 159 12.84 4.10 11.14
CA ASN A 159 13.80 5.12 10.78
C ASN A 159 13.64 6.34 11.70
N PRO A 160 14.33 6.38 12.87
CA PRO A 160 14.23 7.52 13.79
C PRO A 160 14.78 8.83 13.20
N ASP A 161 15.77 8.75 12.31
CA ASP A 161 16.39 9.93 11.68
C ASP A 161 15.44 10.50 10.60
N PRO A 162 15.17 11.82 10.61
CA PRO A 162 14.33 12.47 9.59
C PRO A 162 14.87 12.33 8.16
N ALA A 163 16.20 12.26 7.96
CA ALA A 163 16.77 12.05 6.64
C ALA A 163 16.47 10.64 6.11
N ASP A 164 16.59 9.61 6.96
CA ASP A 164 16.21 8.24 6.60
C ASP A 164 14.71 8.10 6.37
N GLN A 165 13.86 8.82 7.13
CA GLN A 165 12.43 8.87 6.87
C GLN A 165 12.12 9.47 5.49
N ALA A 166 12.82 10.54 5.10
CA ALA A 166 12.65 11.15 3.78
C ALA A 166 13.03 10.18 2.67
N LEU A 167 14.15 9.46 2.82
CA LEU A 167 14.57 8.41 1.88
C LEU A 167 13.56 7.27 1.81
N ALA A 168 13.05 6.81 2.95
CA ALA A 168 12.07 5.73 3.03
C ALA A 168 10.73 6.14 2.38
N ASN A 169 10.26 7.37 2.60
CA ASN A 169 9.07 7.91 1.93
C ASN A 169 9.26 8.01 0.42
N GLY A 170 10.43 8.48 -0.04
CA GLY A 170 10.78 8.53 -1.46
C GLY A 170 10.79 7.13 -2.10
N ALA A 171 11.41 6.16 -1.45
CA ALA A 171 11.44 4.77 -1.92
C ALA A 171 10.03 4.13 -1.93
N LEU A 172 9.22 4.40 -0.91
CA LEU A 172 7.83 3.96 -0.85
C LEU A 172 7.00 4.53 -2.00
N ALA A 173 7.14 5.82 -2.31
CA ALA A 173 6.45 6.45 -3.43
C ALA A 173 6.87 5.85 -4.78
N GLN A 174 8.17 5.57 -4.99
CA GLN A 174 8.67 4.92 -6.21
C GLN A 174 8.07 3.51 -6.38
N MET A 175 8.15 2.70 -5.33
CA MET A 175 7.63 1.33 -5.36
C MET A 175 6.10 1.30 -5.49
N GLY A 176 5.41 2.25 -4.86
CA GLY A 176 3.97 2.40 -5.01
C GLY A 176 3.54 2.72 -6.44
N ASN A 177 4.23 3.66 -7.09
CA ASN A 177 3.97 3.98 -8.49
C ASN A 177 4.26 2.80 -9.43
N LEU A 178 5.35 2.07 -9.17
CA LEU A 178 5.69 0.87 -9.95
C LEU A 178 4.63 -0.24 -9.76
N GLY A 179 4.16 -0.45 -8.53
CA GLY A 179 3.09 -1.40 -8.24
C GLY A 179 1.79 -1.03 -8.96
N ASN A 180 1.37 0.23 -8.88
CA ASN A 180 0.17 0.71 -9.59
C ASN A 180 0.30 0.58 -11.13
N LEU A 181 1.49 0.85 -11.68
CA LEU A 181 1.76 0.71 -13.11
C LEU A 181 1.63 -0.74 -13.57
N LEU A 182 2.19 -1.68 -12.82
CA LEU A 182 2.27 -3.09 -13.19
C LEU A 182 1.03 -3.89 -12.77
N GLY A 183 0.29 -3.45 -11.75
CA GLY A 183 -0.77 -4.23 -11.13
C GLY A 183 -1.85 -4.69 -12.10
N THR A 184 -2.50 -3.76 -12.79
CA THR A 184 -3.57 -4.10 -13.73
C THR A 184 -3.08 -4.94 -14.92
N PRO A 185 -1.97 -4.61 -15.62
CA PRO A 185 -1.43 -5.47 -16.67
C PRO A 185 -1.13 -6.90 -16.20
N VAL A 186 -0.45 -7.07 -15.06
CA VAL A 186 -0.10 -8.39 -14.54
C VAL A 186 -1.36 -9.18 -14.16
N LEU A 187 -2.32 -8.53 -13.51
CA LEU A 187 -3.59 -9.16 -13.16
C LEU A 187 -4.35 -9.60 -14.42
N LEU A 188 -4.42 -8.77 -15.46
CA LEU A 188 -5.07 -9.13 -16.74
C LEU A 188 -4.36 -10.31 -17.43
N MET A 189 -3.03 -10.36 -17.39
CA MET A 189 -2.26 -11.49 -17.91
C MET A 189 -2.60 -12.81 -17.18
N MET A 190 -2.88 -12.75 -15.89
CA MET A 190 -3.27 -13.94 -15.10
C MET A 190 -4.75 -14.30 -15.29
N THR A 191 -5.62 -13.30 -15.38
CA THR A 191 -7.06 -13.55 -15.55
C THR A 191 -7.43 -13.96 -16.97
N ALA A 192 -6.65 -13.61 -17.99
CA ALA A 192 -6.92 -14.01 -19.37
C ALA A 192 -7.01 -15.53 -19.57
N PRO A 193 -6.05 -16.36 -19.09
CA PRO A 193 -6.16 -17.81 -19.18
C PRO A 193 -6.94 -18.48 -18.05
N MET A 194 -7.02 -17.84 -16.85
CA MET A 194 -7.51 -18.49 -15.62
C MET A 194 -8.82 -17.86 -15.08
N GLY A 195 -9.30 -16.78 -15.70
CA GLY A 195 -10.50 -16.09 -15.22
C GLY A 195 -10.39 -15.64 -13.76
N TYR A 196 -11.43 -15.94 -12.97
CA TYR A 196 -11.49 -15.59 -11.56
C TYR A 196 -10.36 -16.19 -10.72
N ASP A 197 -9.98 -17.45 -11.00
CA ASP A 197 -8.88 -18.14 -10.30
C ASP A 197 -7.55 -17.40 -10.47
N GLY A 198 -7.34 -16.78 -11.63
CA GLY A 198 -6.18 -15.92 -11.88
C GLY A 198 -6.14 -14.69 -10.95
N ALA A 199 -7.28 -14.08 -10.66
CA ALA A 199 -7.36 -12.96 -9.72
C ALA A 199 -7.06 -13.41 -8.27
N ILE A 200 -7.58 -14.56 -7.88
CA ILE A 200 -7.30 -15.18 -6.57
C ILE A 200 -5.81 -15.48 -6.41
N LEU A 201 -5.24 -16.17 -7.38
CA LEU A 201 -3.81 -16.53 -7.36
C LEU A 201 -2.90 -15.30 -7.33
N PHE A 202 -3.21 -14.29 -8.15
CA PHE A 202 -2.49 -13.02 -8.17
C PHE A 202 -2.45 -12.36 -6.78
N ALA A 203 -3.61 -12.23 -6.13
CA ALA A 203 -3.72 -11.63 -4.81
C ALA A 203 -2.92 -12.42 -3.76
N LEU A 204 -3.04 -13.75 -3.73
CA LEU A 204 -2.31 -14.60 -2.79
C LEU A 204 -0.80 -14.49 -2.97
N LEU A 205 -0.31 -14.56 -4.21
CA LEU A 205 1.13 -14.45 -4.51
C LEU A 205 1.67 -13.09 -4.10
N ALA A 206 0.94 -12.01 -4.35
CA ALA A 206 1.35 -10.67 -3.94
C ALA A 206 1.40 -10.52 -2.42
N TYR A 207 0.41 -11.03 -1.68
CA TYR A 207 0.40 -10.96 -0.21
C TYR A 207 1.48 -11.82 0.42
N LEU A 208 1.77 -13.00 -0.14
CA LEU A 208 2.90 -13.83 0.27
C LEU A 208 4.23 -13.14 0.00
N GLY A 209 4.38 -12.51 -1.17
CA GLY A 209 5.56 -11.71 -1.52
C GLY A 209 5.78 -10.54 -0.54
N CYS A 210 4.71 -9.79 -0.24
CA CYS A 210 4.74 -8.72 0.75
C CYS A 210 5.16 -9.22 2.13
N ALA A 211 4.53 -10.29 2.62
CA ALA A 211 4.88 -10.89 3.90
C ALA A 211 6.32 -11.39 3.91
N GLY A 212 6.78 -12.03 2.85
CA GLY A 212 8.16 -12.49 2.67
C GLY A 212 9.18 -11.37 2.79
N VAL A 213 8.92 -10.21 2.16
CA VAL A 213 9.77 -9.01 2.27
C VAL A 213 9.88 -8.55 3.72
N HIS A 214 8.77 -8.41 4.43
CA HIS A 214 8.77 -7.96 5.82
C HIS A 214 9.44 -8.94 6.77
N LEU A 215 9.21 -10.24 6.61
CA LEU A 215 9.83 -11.30 7.41
C LEU A 215 11.35 -11.37 7.17
N HIS A 216 11.78 -11.33 5.90
CA HIS A 216 13.20 -11.33 5.54
C HIS A 216 13.92 -10.11 6.11
N ALA A 217 13.38 -8.91 5.88
CA ALA A 217 13.96 -7.69 6.40
C ALA A 217 13.97 -7.67 7.94
N GLY A 218 12.93 -8.20 8.58
CA GLY A 218 12.86 -8.38 10.04
C GLY A 218 13.97 -9.28 10.56
N ALA A 219 14.26 -10.40 9.88
CA ALA A 219 15.36 -11.29 10.23
C ALA A 219 16.73 -10.59 10.07
N ARG A 220 16.92 -9.80 9.01
CA ARG A 220 18.15 -9.01 8.81
C ARG A 220 18.34 -7.97 9.92
N ARG A 221 17.29 -7.22 10.28
CA ARG A 221 17.37 -6.22 11.37
C ARG A 221 17.75 -6.84 12.71
N ARG A 222 17.20 -8.02 13.05
CA ARG A 222 17.60 -8.74 14.27
C ARG A 222 19.08 -9.07 14.31
N ARG A 223 19.66 -9.49 13.18
CA ARG A 223 21.10 -9.82 13.09
C ARG A 223 22.01 -8.59 13.20
N MET A 224 21.50 -7.39 12.89
CA MET A 224 22.29 -6.14 12.99
C MET A 224 22.27 -5.56 14.42
N ASN A 225 21.33 -5.99 15.26
CA ASN A 225 21.21 -5.54 16.65
C ASN A 225 21.91 -6.48 17.65
N HIS A 226 22.50 -7.58 17.16
CA HIS A 226 23.38 -8.49 17.89
C HIS A 226 24.81 -8.37 17.39
#